data_4815e3ea0b0c1171c000f1c2e947df3e
#
_entry.id   4815e3ea0b0c1171c000f1c2e947df3e
#
_cell.length_a   1.000
_cell.length_b   1.000
_cell.length_c   1.000
_cell.angle_alpha   90.00
_cell.angle_beta   90.00
_cell.angle_gamma   90.00
#
_symmetry.space_group_name_H-M   'P 1'
#
loop_
_entity.id
_entity.type
_entity.pdbx_description
1 polymer ?
#
loop_
_entity_poly.entity_id
_entity_poly.type
_entity_poly.pdbx_seq_one_letter_code
_entity_poly.pdbx_strand_id
1 'polypeptide(L)'
;MAFCEDCGAPLSEGVLFCENCGAKVTENKFAAVKAGKAVIEEGILYTNLPLLAESLQKTEGEVTVILEKFIETAQNRGIGYQLCDASKSIAGCGSVDQHIAIIKALVEKNHPKYLFIIGSSKIIPSIVWKNEASDFESDADVSSDLPYSTLDTASPFDGQEYDFDNCLKVGRLPEIGIDLENYFENLESGCSKLEEAKTFALSAQVWQEESADIYKNISDRQVFTSPACENTTITNLIEENTNLFLFNLHGSNKTEFWYGQTGNEYPTAMDHNSLSYVTSPYFLMVEACYGAFYEGRSCINSILLSALKGKCISFLGSSRIAFGTPCP
;
A
#
# COMPACT_ATOMS: atom_id res chain seq x y z
N MET A 1 26.99 -0.25 -14.83
CA MET A 1 28.46 -0.12 -14.75
C MET A 1 29.05 -1.39 -15.35
N ALA A 2 29.92 -1.32 -16.38
CA ALA A 2 30.51 -2.49 -17.00
C ALA A 2 31.88 -2.80 -16.36
N PHE A 3 32.30 -4.06 -16.39
CA PHE A 3 33.60 -4.51 -15.86
C PHE A 3 34.40 -5.24 -16.93
N CYS A 4 35.73 -5.15 -16.85
CA CYS A 4 36.62 -5.86 -17.73
C CYS A 4 36.59 -7.38 -17.46
N GLU A 5 36.35 -8.20 -18.49
CA GLU A 5 36.29 -9.66 -18.36
C GLU A 5 37.66 -10.27 -18.01
N ASP A 6 38.76 -9.60 -18.37
CA ASP A 6 40.11 -10.13 -18.16
C ASP A 6 40.65 -9.80 -16.75
N CYS A 7 40.26 -8.68 -16.15
CA CYS A 7 40.82 -8.28 -14.85
C CYS A 7 39.78 -7.84 -13.81
N GLY A 8 38.49 -7.78 -14.15
CA GLY A 8 37.43 -7.40 -13.23
C GLY A 8 37.36 -5.92 -12.89
N ALA A 9 38.19 -5.05 -13.45
CA ALA A 9 38.15 -3.60 -13.16
C ALA A 9 36.90 -2.95 -13.79
N PRO A 10 36.30 -1.92 -13.12
CA PRO A 10 35.18 -1.17 -13.67
C PRO A 10 35.62 -0.45 -14.97
N LEU A 11 34.72 -0.46 -15.97
CA LEU A 11 34.91 0.21 -17.25
C LEU A 11 34.06 1.48 -17.30
N SER A 12 34.67 2.57 -17.77
CA SER A 12 33.93 3.79 -18.09
C SER A 12 33.10 3.59 -19.39
N GLU A 13 32.01 4.31 -19.53
CA GLU A 13 31.15 4.20 -20.72
C GLU A 13 31.88 4.65 -21.98
N GLY A 14 31.87 3.82 -23.03
CA GLY A 14 32.50 4.13 -24.31
C GLY A 14 34.01 3.89 -24.40
N VAL A 15 34.66 3.25 -23.40
CA VAL A 15 36.10 2.92 -23.48
C VAL A 15 36.35 1.79 -24.45
N LEU A 16 37.39 1.94 -25.28
CA LEU A 16 37.84 0.92 -26.24
C LEU A 16 38.84 -0.08 -25.64
N PHE A 17 39.48 0.27 -24.53
CA PHE A 17 40.46 -0.54 -23.83
C PHE A 17 40.28 -0.39 -22.32
N CYS A 18 40.48 -1.48 -21.58
CA CYS A 18 40.48 -1.46 -20.13
C CYS A 18 41.66 -0.60 -19.59
N GLU A 19 41.38 0.42 -18.81
CA GLU A 19 42.43 1.30 -18.25
C GLU A 19 43.35 0.57 -17.26
N ASN A 20 42.90 -0.55 -16.68
CA ASN A 20 43.65 -1.29 -15.68
C ASN A 20 44.60 -2.38 -16.30
N CYS A 21 44.17 -3.09 -17.34
CA CYS A 21 44.93 -4.21 -17.91
C CYS A 21 45.23 -4.05 -19.41
N GLY A 22 44.74 -3.00 -20.07
CA GLY A 22 44.94 -2.75 -21.49
C GLY A 22 44.15 -3.66 -22.43
N ALA A 23 43.31 -4.56 -21.93
CA ALA A 23 42.51 -5.46 -22.76
C ALA A 23 41.51 -4.65 -23.61
N LYS A 24 41.38 -5.06 -24.89
CA LYS A 24 40.44 -4.40 -25.82
C LYS A 24 39.01 -4.74 -25.46
N VAL A 25 38.21 -3.69 -25.22
CA VAL A 25 36.76 -3.79 -24.96
C VAL A 25 36.05 -3.81 -26.32
N THR A 26 35.54 -4.95 -26.73
CA THR A 26 34.69 -5.05 -27.94
C THR A 26 33.21 -4.81 -27.52
N GLU A 27 32.39 -4.25 -28.41
CA GLU A 27 30.98 -3.95 -28.11
C GLU A 27 30.15 -5.13 -27.58
N ASN A 28 30.58 -6.36 -27.92
CA ASN A 28 30.00 -7.59 -27.35
C ASN A 28 30.60 -8.02 -26.01
N LYS A 29 31.57 -7.28 -25.46
CA LYS A 29 32.20 -7.54 -24.17
C LYS A 29 31.81 -6.60 -23.06
N PHE A 30 30.79 -5.75 -23.26
CA PHE A 30 29.97 -5.33 -22.14
C PHE A 30 29.21 -6.59 -21.70
N ALA A 31 29.89 -7.45 -20.94
CA ALA A 31 29.19 -8.49 -20.22
C ALA A 31 28.05 -7.74 -19.52
N ALA A 32 26.83 -8.04 -19.94
CA ALA A 32 25.71 -7.74 -19.09
C ALA A 32 26.19 -8.21 -17.72
N VAL A 33 26.39 -7.28 -16.79
CA VAL A 33 26.67 -7.63 -15.41
C VAL A 33 25.70 -8.77 -15.18
N LYS A 34 26.21 -10.00 -14.98
CA LYS A 34 25.45 -10.99 -14.24
C LYS A 34 25.16 -10.22 -12.97
N ALA A 35 23.97 -9.61 -12.95
CA ALA A 35 23.50 -8.80 -11.84
C ALA A 35 23.82 -9.69 -10.66
N GLY A 36 24.81 -9.30 -9.89
CA GLY A 36 25.19 -10.07 -8.73
C GLY A 36 23.88 -10.27 -8.07
N LYS A 37 23.41 -11.53 -7.89
CA LYS A 37 22.02 -11.87 -7.53
C LYS A 37 21.49 -10.74 -6.70
N ALA A 38 20.63 -9.89 -7.30
CA ALA A 38 20.07 -8.76 -6.57
C ALA A 38 19.59 -9.39 -5.29
N VAL A 39 19.95 -8.83 -4.13
CA VAL A 39 19.53 -9.40 -2.85
C VAL A 39 18.02 -9.38 -2.93
N ILE A 40 17.42 -10.54 -3.21
CA ILE A 40 15.99 -10.68 -3.31
C ILE A 40 15.50 -10.60 -1.88
N GLU A 41 14.80 -9.55 -1.56
CA GLU A 41 14.15 -9.45 -0.26
C GLU A 41 12.99 -10.44 -0.22
N GLU A 42 12.93 -11.23 0.84
CA GLU A 42 11.92 -12.27 1.01
C GLU A 42 10.59 -11.69 1.48
N GLY A 43 9.49 -12.12 0.84
CA GLY A 43 8.13 -11.75 1.18
C GLY A 43 7.21 -12.96 1.29
N ILE A 44 6.14 -12.83 2.04
CA ILE A 44 5.03 -13.80 2.12
C ILE A 44 3.83 -13.20 1.42
N LEU A 45 3.31 -13.88 0.41
CA LEU A 45 1.98 -13.61 -0.17
C LEU A 45 0.99 -14.55 0.52
N TYR A 46 0.10 -14.00 1.34
CA TYR A 46 -0.71 -14.75 2.28
C TYR A 46 -2.20 -14.65 1.97
N THR A 47 -2.87 -15.77 1.89
CA THR A 47 -4.32 -15.82 1.69
C THR A 47 -4.92 -17.13 2.21
N ASN A 48 -6.25 -17.24 2.18
CA ASN A 48 -6.98 -18.49 2.27
C ASN A 48 -7.59 -18.74 0.87
N LEU A 49 -6.95 -19.61 0.10
CA LEU A 49 -7.23 -19.76 -1.33
C LEU A 49 -8.68 -20.16 -1.65
N PRO A 50 -9.32 -21.16 -0.98
CA PRO A 50 -10.73 -21.48 -1.19
C PRO A 50 -11.67 -20.31 -0.93
N LEU A 51 -11.49 -19.59 0.18
CA LEU A 51 -12.35 -18.44 0.52
C LEU A 51 -12.15 -17.27 -0.45
N LEU A 52 -10.91 -17.02 -0.89
CA LEU A 52 -10.60 -16.00 -1.88
C LEU A 52 -11.24 -16.36 -3.23
N ALA A 53 -11.12 -17.60 -3.66
CA ALA A 53 -11.70 -18.09 -4.92
C ALA A 53 -13.24 -17.98 -4.90
N GLU A 54 -13.88 -18.37 -3.81
CA GLU A 54 -15.32 -18.21 -3.61
C GLU A 54 -15.76 -16.75 -3.70
N SER A 55 -15.04 -15.85 -2.99
CA SER A 55 -15.36 -14.42 -3.00
C SER A 55 -15.20 -13.78 -4.38
N LEU A 56 -14.20 -14.20 -5.14
CA LEU A 56 -13.93 -13.74 -6.50
C LEU A 56 -14.80 -14.43 -7.57
N GLN A 57 -15.60 -15.43 -7.19
CA GLN A 57 -16.37 -16.28 -8.11
C GLN A 57 -15.49 -16.96 -9.19
N LYS A 58 -14.29 -17.40 -8.79
CA LYS A 58 -13.30 -18.09 -9.60
C LYS A 58 -12.99 -19.46 -8.99
N THR A 59 -12.34 -20.32 -9.76
CA THR A 59 -11.76 -21.55 -9.23
C THR A 59 -10.43 -21.26 -8.49
N GLU A 60 -10.03 -22.11 -7.56
CA GLU A 60 -8.74 -22.00 -6.88
C GLU A 60 -7.58 -22.02 -7.88
N GLY A 61 -7.69 -22.80 -8.97
CA GLY A 61 -6.67 -22.84 -10.02
C GLY A 61 -6.51 -21.51 -10.74
N GLU A 62 -7.61 -20.85 -11.10
CA GLU A 62 -7.56 -19.51 -11.73
C GLU A 62 -6.93 -18.48 -10.79
N VAL A 63 -7.33 -18.48 -9.51
CA VAL A 63 -6.75 -17.56 -8.53
C VAL A 63 -5.26 -17.83 -8.33
N THR A 64 -4.86 -19.11 -8.25
CA THR A 64 -3.44 -19.49 -8.13
C THR A 64 -2.62 -18.93 -9.28
N VAL A 65 -3.08 -19.07 -10.53
CA VAL A 65 -2.38 -18.54 -11.71
C VAL A 65 -2.19 -17.01 -11.61
N ILE A 66 -3.21 -16.29 -11.15
CA ILE A 66 -3.13 -14.83 -10.96
C ILE A 66 -2.07 -14.47 -9.92
N LEU A 67 -2.06 -15.18 -8.78
CA LEU A 67 -1.09 -14.93 -7.70
C LEU A 67 0.34 -15.31 -8.11
N GLU A 68 0.52 -16.41 -8.84
CA GLU A 68 1.83 -16.83 -9.36
C GLU A 68 2.41 -15.83 -10.36
N LYS A 69 1.58 -15.27 -11.26
CA LYS A 69 1.97 -14.20 -12.19
C LYS A 69 2.46 -12.97 -11.42
N PHE A 70 1.76 -12.57 -10.35
CA PHE A 70 2.21 -11.48 -9.50
C PHE A 70 3.56 -11.78 -8.83
N ILE A 71 3.76 -13.00 -8.31
CA ILE A 71 5.03 -13.41 -7.68
C ILE A 71 6.19 -13.30 -8.67
N GLU A 72 6.00 -13.78 -9.90
CA GLU A 72 7.02 -13.67 -10.97
C GLU A 72 7.37 -12.20 -11.26
N THR A 73 6.36 -11.34 -11.38
CA THR A 73 6.54 -9.91 -11.59
C THR A 73 7.30 -9.25 -10.43
N ALA A 74 6.91 -9.55 -9.19
CA ALA A 74 7.57 -9.01 -8.00
C ALA A 74 9.04 -9.47 -7.90
N GLN A 75 9.33 -10.72 -8.28
CA GLN A 75 10.70 -11.25 -8.31
C GLN A 75 11.59 -10.48 -9.29
N ASN A 76 11.05 -10.08 -10.45
CA ASN A 76 11.76 -9.26 -11.42
C ASN A 76 12.09 -7.84 -10.87
N ARG A 77 11.39 -7.41 -9.81
CA ARG A 77 11.62 -6.15 -9.09
C ARG A 77 12.42 -6.31 -7.79
N GLY A 78 12.92 -7.50 -7.51
CA GLY A 78 13.80 -7.78 -6.37
C GLY A 78 13.09 -8.25 -5.11
N ILE A 79 11.80 -8.59 -5.16
CA ILE A 79 11.04 -9.14 -4.02
C ILE A 79 10.57 -10.55 -4.37
N GLY A 80 11.12 -11.55 -3.68
CA GLY A 80 10.74 -12.95 -3.81
C GLY A 80 9.60 -13.32 -2.88
N TYR A 81 8.36 -13.25 -3.35
CA TYR A 81 7.22 -13.71 -2.55
C TYR A 81 7.09 -15.23 -2.58
N GLN A 82 6.83 -15.81 -1.40
CA GLN A 82 6.37 -17.19 -1.26
C GLN A 82 4.85 -17.19 -1.03
N LEU A 83 4.08 -17.89 -1.88
CA LEU A 83 2.65 -18.08 -1.67
C LEU A 83 2.42 -19.01 -0.47
N CYS A 84 1.66 -18.53 0.50
CA CYS A 84 1.18 -19.30 1.64
C CYS A 84 -0.35 -19.32 1.66
N ASP A 85 -0.90 -20.50 1.45
CA ASP A 85 -2.33 -20.77 1.55
C ASP A 85 -2.66 -21.28 2.95
N ALA A 86 -3.35 -20.46 3.73
CA ALA A 86 -3.76 -20.74 5.11
C ALA A 86 -4.72 -21.95 5.20
N SER A 87 -5.49 -22.22 4.15
CA SER A 87 -6.48 -23.33 4.16
C SER A 87 -5.85 -24.70 4.35
N LYS A 88 -4.54 -24.84 4.05
CA LYS A 88 -3.80 -26.09 4.29
C LYS A 88 -3.64 -26.43 5.77
N SER A 89 -3.85 -25.46 6.66
CA SER A 89 -3.67 -25.62 8.11
C SER A 89 -4.86 -25.15 8.93
N ILE A 90 -5.75 -24.33 8.34
CA ILE A 90 -6.89 -23.71 9.02
C ILE A 90 -8.17 -24.01 8.26
N ALA A 91 -9.19 -24.51 8.95
CA ALA A 91 -10.52 -24.69 8.39
C ALA A 91 -11.31 -23.38 8.42
N GLY A 92 -11.92 -23.02 7.31
CA GLY A 92 -12.66 -21.75 7.16
C GLY A 92 -11.75 -20.53 7.30
N CYS A 93 -12.30 -19.43 7.81
CA CYS A 93 -11.55 -18.18 8.00
C CYS A 93 -10.52 -18.29 9.14
N GLY A 94 -10.76 -19.10 10.17
CA GLY A 94 -9.88 -19.24 11.33
C GLY A 94 -9.88 -18.05 12.30
N SER A 95 -8.97 -18.08 13.26
CA SER A 95 -8.73 -16.97 14.20
C SER A 95 -7.40 -16.26 13.91
N VAL A 96 -7.24 -15.04 14.39
CA VAL A 96 -5.98 -14.27 14.26
C VAL A 96 -4.80 -15.07 14.84
N ASP A 97 -4.95 -15.70 16.00
CA ASP A 97 -3.89 -16.51 16.63
C ASP A 97 -3.43 -17.67 15.75
N GLN A 98 -4.38 -18.36 15.07
CA GLN A 98 -4.04 -19.44 14.16
C GLN A 98 -3.22 -18.95 12.97
N HIS A 99 -3.58 -17.78 12.39
CA HIS A 99 -2.81 -17.17 11.32
C HIS A 99 -1.44 -16.70 11.78
N ILE A 100 -1.35 -16.08 12.96
CA ILE A 100 -0.06 -15.65 13.54
C ILE A 100 0.85 -16.86 13.73
N ALA A 101 0.35 -18.00 14.21
CA ALA A 101 1.16 -19.20 14.40
C ALA A 101 1.77 -19.69 13.07
N ILE A 102 1.02 -19.64 11.95
CA ILE A 102 1.53 -19.99 10.63
C ILE A 102 2.61 -19.01 10.19
N ILE A 103 2.29 -17.69 10.27
CA ILE A 103 3.21 -16.64 9.83
C ILE A 103 4.49 -16.67 10.65
N LYS A 104 4.40 -16.88 11.96
CA LYS A 104 5.55 -17.00 12.87
C LYS A 104 6.50 -18.14 12.45
N ALA A 105 5.94 -19.31 12.13
CA ALA A 105 6.74 -20.44 11.65
C ALA A 105 7.44 -20.14 10.31
N LEU A 106 6.81 -19.35 9.42
CA LEU A 106 7.42 -18.91 8.18
C LEU A 106 8.52 -17.86 8.42
N VAL A 107 8.30 -16.94 9.36
CA VAL A 107 9.29 -15.92 9.75
C VAL A 107 10.54 -16.58 10.33
N GLU A 108 10.37 -17.54 11.24
CA GLU A 108 11.48 -18.28 11.85
C GLU A 108 12.32 -19.06 10.81
N LYS A 109 11.66 -19.53 9.74
CA LYS A 109 12.32 -20.32 8.69
C LYS A 109 13.01 -19.48 7.63
N ASN A 110 12.36 -18.41 7.17
CA ASN A 110 12.71 -17.71 5.92
C ASN A 110 13.14 -16.25 6.15
N HIS A 111 12.93 -15.71 7.35
CA HIS A 111 13.23 -14.31 7.72
C HIS A 111 12.69 -13.27 6.70
N PRO A 112 11.41 -13.36 6.28
CA PRO A 112 10.83 -12.43 5.33
C PRO A 112 10.73 -11.03 5.94
N LYS A 113 10.79 -10.01 5.07
CA LYS A 113 10.59 -8.61 5.46
C LYS A 113 9.15 -8.14 5.24
N TYR A 114 8.47 -8.75 4.28
CA TYR A 114 7.17 -8.30 3.81
C TYR A 114 6.11 -9.39 3.98
N LEU A 115 4.92 -8.96 4.36
CA LEU A 115 3.71 -9.76 4.36
C LEU A 115 2.63 -9.04 3.54
N PHE A 116 2.25 -9.64 2.43
CA PHE A 116 1.15 -9.12 1.61
C PHE A 116 -0.06 -10.03 1.74
N ILE A 117 -1.09 -9.55 2.43
CA ILE A 117 -2.34 -10.27 2.68
C ILE A 117 -3.30 -9.99 1.52
N ILE A 118 -3.76 -11.03 0.84
CA ILE A 118 -4.81 -10.93 -0.18
C ILE A 118 -6.10 -11.46 0.41
N GLY A 119 -7.04 -10.57 0.60
CA GLY A 119 -8.35 -10.85 1.17
C GLY A 119 -8.76 -9.89 2.27
N SER A 120 -10.08 -9.66 2.37
CA SER A 120 -10.72 -8.92 3.46
C SER A 120 -10.66 -9.68 4.78
N SER A 121 -11.18 -9.08 5.84
CA SER A 121 -11.30 -9.72 7.16
C SER A 121 -12.17 -11.00 7.16
N LYS A 122 -12.96 -11.24 6.11
CA LYS A 122 -13.71 -12.48 5.91
C LYS A 122 -12.87 -13.65 5.40
N ILE A 123 -11.72 -13.36 4.81
CA ILE A 123 -10.77 -14.33 4.26
C ILE A 123 -9.62 -14.54 5.24
N ILE A 124 -8.99 -13.46 5.68
CA ILE A 124 -7.95 -13.44 6.71
C ILE A 124 -8.38 -12.41 7.76
N PRO A 125 -8.77 -12.84 8.98
CA PRO A 125 -9.37 -11.95 9.97
C PRO A 125 -8.37 -10.88 10.43
N SER A 126 -8.86 -9.66 10.65
CA SER A 126 -8.14 -8.64 11.42
C SER A 126 -8.49 -8.79 12.90
N ILE A 127 -7.59 -8.41 13.80
CA ILE A 127 -7.93 -8.35 15.21
C ILE A 127 -8.87 -7.16 15.47
N VAL A 128 -9.73 -7.31 16.47
CA VAL A 128 -10.57 -6.20 16.96
C VAL A 128 -10.26 -6.01 18.43
N TRP A 129 -9.60 -4.91 18.75
CA TRP A 129 -9.36 -4.53 20.14
C TRP A 129 -10.47 -3.64 20.66
N LYS A 130 -10.75 -3.77 21.96
CA LYS A 130 -11.56 -2.78 22.66
C LYS A 130 -10.72 -1.56 22.98
N ASN A 131 -11.23 -0.41 22.68
CA ASN A 131 -10.62 0.85 23.07
C ASN A 131 -11.13 1.27 24.46
N GLU A 132 -10.35 0.95 25.48
CA GLU A 132 -10.71 1.25 26.89
C GLU A 132 -10.58 2.74 27.22
N ALA A 133 -9.80 3.49 26.42
CA ALA A 133 -9.66 4.94 26.58
C ALA A 133 -10.79 5.73 25.90
N SER A 134 -11.89 5.06 25.50
CA SER A 134 -12.98 5.68 24.77
C SER A 134 -13.76 6.67 25.65
N ASP A 135 -13.31 7.90 25.67
CA ASP A 135 -14.14 9.03 26.00
C ASP A 135 -14.83 9.53 24.73
N PHE A 136 -15.95 10.05 24.88
CA PHE A 136 -17.00 10.58 24.00
C PHE A 136 -16.83 10.64 22.45
N GLU A 137 -15.62 10.59 21.90
CA GLU A 137 -15.38 10.80 20.48
C GLU A 137 -14.60 9.67 19.80
N SER A 138 -14.12 8.68 20.55
CA SER A 138 -13.33 7.57 20.00
C SER A 138 -14.19 6.33 19.71
N ASP A 139 -13.73 5.54 18.73
CA ASP A 139 -14.35 4.25 18.43
C ASP A 139 -14.17 3.28 19.60
N ALA A 140 -15.25 2.58 19.96
CA ALA A 140 -15.22 1.55 20.99
C ALA A 140 -14.39 0.31 20.56
N ASP A 141 -14.30 0.08 19.25
CA ASP A 141 -13.61 -1.06 18.65
C ASP A 141 -12.64 -0.59 17.58
N VAL A 142 -11.42 -1.11 17.59
CA VAL A 142 -10.39 -0.82 16.59
C VAL A 142 -9.95 -2.11 15.89
N SER A 143 -10.24 -2.19 14.59
CA SER A 143 -9.73 -3.28 13.74
C SER A 143 -8.32 -2.98 13.27
N SER A 144 -7.42 -3.99 13.33
CA SER A 144 -6.03 -3.80 12.94
C SER A 144 -5.40 -5.08 12.41
N ASP A 145 -4.41 -4.91 11.54
CA ASP A 145 -3.49 -5.95 11.09
C ASP A 145 -2.14 -5.89 11.82
N LEU A 146 -1.98 -5.03 12.83
CA LEU A 146 -0.76 -4.91 13.63
C LEU A 146 -0.27 -6.25 14.18
N PRO A 147 -1.13 -7.19 14.65
CA PRO A 147 -0.70 -8.50 15.10
C PRO A 147 0.08 -9.31 14.09
N TYR A 148 -0.19 -9.13 12.80
CA TYR A 148 0.55 -9.80 11.73
C TYR A 148 1.94 -9.19 11.52
N SER A 149 2.13 -7.92 11.88
CA SER A 149 3.42 -7.24 11.86
C SER A 149 4.29 -7.63 13.07
N THR A 150 3.70 -7.55 14.26
CA THR A 150 4.40 -7.80 15.54
C THR A 150 4.47 -9.28 15.92
N LEU A 151 3.67 -10.12 15.29
CA LEU A 151 3.45 -11.54 15.62
C LEU A 151 2.94 -11.74 17.06
N ASP A 152 2.17 -10.78 17.55
CA ASP A 152 1.60 -10.73 18.88
C ASP A 152 0.17 -10.14 18.81
N THR A 153 -0.73 -10.66 19.66
CA THR A 153 -2.12 -10.18 19.78
C THR A 153 -2.34 -9.20 20.93
N ALA A 154 -1.28 -8.88 21.69
CA ALA A 154 -1.38 -7.89 22.75
C ALA A 154 -1.91 -6.54 22.26
N SER A 155 -2.69 -5.87 23.08
CA SER A 155 -3.26 -4.58 22.74
C SER A 155 -2.20 -3.48 22.75
N PRO A 156 -2.10 -2.64 21.72
CA PRO A 156 -1.19 -1.49 21.73
C PRO A 156 -1.59 -0.43 22.78
N PHE A 157 -2.82 -0.50 23.30
CA PHE A 157 -3.31 0.41 24.34
C PHE A 157 -2.76 0.09 25.74
N ASP A 158 -2.13 -1.06 25.92
CA ASP A 158 -1.52 -1.47 27.20
C ASP A 158 -0.14 -0.85 27.45
N GLY A 159 0.27 0.13 26.63
CA GLY A 159 1.55 0.84 26.75
C GLY A 159 2.76 0.01 26.28
N GLN A 160 2.53 -1.00 25.47
CA GLN A 160 3.60 -1.80 24.88
C GLN A 160 4.36 -1.00 23.81
N GLU A 161 5.68 -0.97 23.91
CA GLU A 161 6.54 -0.43 22.86
C GLU A 161 6.83 -1.51 21.81
N TYR A 162 6.75 -1.14 20.53
CA TYR A 162 7.05 -2.02 19.41
C TYR A 162 8.29 -1.55 18.66
N ASP A 163 9.18 -2.48 18.37
CA ASP A 163 10.32 -2.24 17.47
C ASP A 163 9.88 -2.42 16.01
N PHE A 164 9.28 -1.37 15.45
CA PHE A 164 8.77 -1.40 14.08
C PHE A 164 9.84 -1.60 13.00
N ASP A 165 11.11 -1.37 13.29
CA ASP A 165 12.20 -1.59 12.33
C ASP A 165 12.39 -3.08 12.05
N ASN A 166 12.19 -3.91 13.07
CA ASN A 166 12.33 -5.37 13.01
C ASN A 166 11.01 -6.12 12.78
N CYS A 167 9.87 -5.42 12.72
CA CYS A 167 8.58 -6.02 12.41
C CYS A 167 8.41 -6.30 10.91
N LEU A 168 7.52 -7.25 10.57
CA LEU A 168 7.07 -7.43 9.20
C LEU A 168 6.40 -6.15 8.67
N LYS A 169 6.71 -5.80 7.44
CA LYS A 169 6.00 -4.72 6.73
C LYS A 169 4.75 -5.34 6.11
N VAL A 170 3.59 -5.03 6.67
CA VAL A 170 2.30 -5.64 6.30
C VAL A 170 1.52 -4.73 5.37
N GLY A 171 1.02 -5.29 4.28
CA GLY A 171 0.02 -4.68 3.41
C GLY A 171 -1.16 -5.63 3.20
N ARG A 172 -2.36 -5.08 3.03
CA ARG A 172 -3.56 -5.87 2.73
C ARG A 172 -4.26 -5.34 1.49
N LEU A 173 -4.66 -6.25 0.61
CA LEU A 173 -5.55 -5.98 -0.52
C LEU A 173 -6.90 -6.69 -0.26
N PRO A 174 -7.97 -5.97 0.10
CA PRO A 174 -9.31 -6.55 0.17
C PRO A 174 -9.78 -6.90 -1.26
N GLU A 175 -10.36 -8.07 -1.45
CA GLU A 175 -10.84 -8.55 -2.75
C GLU A 175 -12.15 -7.91 -3.22
N ILE A 176 -12.79 -7.10 -2.40
CA ILE A 176 -14.17 -6.61 -2.55
C ILE A 176 -14.35 -5.81 -3.84
N GLY A 177 -14.88 -6.45 -4.89
CA GLY A 177 -15.13 -5.83 -6.19
C GLY A 177 -13.89 -5.41 -6.96
N ILE A 178 -12.71 -5.92 -6.58
CA ILE A 178 -11.42 -5.63 -7.20
C ILE A 178 -11.08 -6.77 -8.17
N ASP A 179 -10.69 -6.41 -9.38
CA ASP A 179 -10.06 -7.32 -10.32
C ASP A 179 -8.57 -7.43 -9.99
N LEU A 180 -8.17 -8.59 -9.44
CA LEU A 180 -6.79 -8.83 -9.01
C LEU A 180 -5.80 -8.77 -10.17
N GLU A 181 -6.17 -9.25 -11.37
CA GLU A 181 -5.28 -9.20 -12.53
C GLU A 181 -4.99 -7.75 -12.91
N ASN A 182 -6.03 -6.93 -13.05
CA ASN A 182 -5.89 -5.51 -13.36
C ASN A 182 -5.12 -4.76 -12.25
N TYR A 183 -5.37 -5.09 -10.96
CA TYR A 183 -4.62 -4.47 -9.87
C TYR A 183 -3.12 -4.79 -9.94
N PHE A 184 -2.75 -6.05 -10.18
CA PHE A 184 -1.35 -6.44 -10.29
C PHE A 184 -0.67 -5.86 -11.54
N GLU A 185 -1.37 -5.72 -12.67
CA GLU A 185 -0.87 -5.02 -13.85
C GLU A 185 -0.61 -3.52 -13.58
N ASN A 186 -1.50 -2.88 -12.82
CA ASN A 186 -1.28 -1.50 -12.37
C ASN A 186 -0.08 -1.40 -11.42
N LEU A 187 0.07 -2.34 -10.50
CA LEU A 187 1.21 -2.41 -9.59
C LEU A 187 2.53 -2.61 -10.36
N GLU A 188 2.52 -3.45 -11.40
CA GLU A 188 3.66 -3.66 -12.28
C GLU A 188 4.06 -2.42 -13.07
N SER A 189 3.08 -1.70 -13.62
CA SER A 189 3.30 -0.50 -14.43
C SER A 189 3.51 0.77 -13.59
N GLY A 190 3.29 0.70 -12.28
CA GLY A 190 3.37 1.83 -11.37
C GLY A 190 4.78 2.38 -11.19
N CYS A 191 4.85 3.62 -10.72
CA CYS A 191 6.10 4.30 -10.44
C CYS A 191 6.93 3.52 -9.42
N SER A 192 8.18 3.23 -9.76
CA SER A 192 9.13 2.54 -8.86
C SER A 192 9.88 3.51 -7.93
N LYS A 193 9.75 4.82 -8.16
CA LYS A 193 10.48 5.85 -7.42
C LYS A 193 9.55 6.99 -7.02
N LEU A 194 9.23 7.07 -5.73
CA LEU A 194 8.42 8.17 -5.19
C LEU A 194 9.09 9.55 -5.36
N GLU A 195 10.41 9.60 -5.47
CA GLU A 195 11.19 10.83 -5.66
C GLU A 195 10.87 11.54 -6.99
N GLU A 196 10.36 10.83 -7.99
CA GLU A 196 9.93 11.37 -9.28
C GLU A 196 8.42 11.62 -9.35
N ALA A 197 7.70 11.47 -8.22
CA ALA A 197 6.26 11.52 -8.18
C ALA A 197 5.73 12.94 -8.43
N LYS A 198 4.75 13.04 -9.33
CA LYS A 198 3.90 14.22 -9.43
C LYS A 198 2.84 14.14 -8.34
N THR A 199 2.82 15.13 -7.47
CA THR A 199 1.94 15.16 -6.31
C THR A 199 0.72 16.05 -6.54
N PHE A 200 -0.40 15.66 -5.92
CA PHE A 200 -1.57 16.49 -5.71
C PHE A 200 -1.95 16.41 -4.23
N ALA A 201 -2.08 17.56 -3.57
CA ALA A 201 -2.43 17.62 -2.16
C ALA A 201 -3.69 18.46 -1.95
N LEU A 202 -4.62 17.95 -1.11
CA LEU A 202 -5.86 18.62 -0.75
C LEU A 202 -6.08 18.52 0.76
N SER A 203 -6.37 19.64 1.39
CA SER A 203 -6.66 19.73 2.82
C SER A 203 -8.02 20.38 3.07
N ALA A 204 -8.66 20.07 4.19
CA ALA A 204 -9.67 20.95 4.74
C ALA A 204 -9.06 22.34 4.98
N GLN A 205 -9.80 23.40 4.68
CA GLN A 205 -9.27 24.75 4.75
C GLN A 205 -8.77 25.11 6.15
N VAL A 206 -9.42 24.59 7.18
CA VAL A 206 -9.04 24.83 8.57
C VAL A 206 -7.69 24.21 8.98
N TRP A 207 -7.17 23.27 8.18
CA TRP A 207 -5.87 22.59 8.41
C TRP A 207 -4.84 22.89 7.32
N GLN A 208 -5.02 23.96 6.56
CA GLN A 208 -4.18 24.29 5.41
C GLN A 208 -2.72 24.48 5.80
N GLU A 209 -2.46 25.19 6.89
CA GLU A 209 -1.09 25.51 7.33
C GLU A 209 -0.36 24.25 7.79
N GLU A 210 -0.99 23.45 8.63
CA GLU A 210 -0.43 22.20 9.15
C GLU A 210 -0.19 21.19 8.03
N SER A 211 -1.14 21.07 7.10
CA SER A 211 -0.99 20.21 5.94
C SER A 211 0.16 20.66 5.04
N ALA A 212 0.31 21.97 4.81
CA ALA A 212 1.40 22.49 4.03
C ALA A 212 2.77 22.24 4.70
N ASP A 213 2.83 22.33 6.03
CA ASP A 213 4.03 22.04 6.81
C ASP A 213 4.45 20.57 6.76
N ILE A 214 3.50 19.65 6.72
CA ILE A 214 3.77 18.22 6.55
C ILE A 214 4.19 17.93 5.10
N TYR A 215 3.42 18.41 4.13
CA TYR A 215 3.58 18.05 2.73
C TYR A 215 4.81 18.67 2.08
N LYS A 216 5.34 19.79 2.58
CA LYS A 216 6.63 20.34 2.09
C LYS A 216 7.80 19.36 2.21
N ASN A 217 7.73 18.37 3.10
CA ASN A 217 8.73 17.32 3.22
C ASN A 217 8.63 16.27 2.11
N ILE A 218 7.52 16.25 1.37
CA ILE A 218 7.23 15.28 0.30
C ILE A 218 7.28 15.98 -1.06
N SER A 219 6.81 17.23 -1.15
CA SER A 219 6.68 17.98 -2.41
C SER A 219 6.64 19.47 -2.16
N ASP A 220 7.28 20.22 -3.07
CA ASP A 220 7.23 21.71 -3.10
C ASP A 220 5.92 22.26 -3.71
N ARG A 221 4.96 21.38 -4.09
CA ARG A 221 3.71 21.79 -4.72
C ARG A 221 2.74 22.39 -3.72
N GLN A 222 1.88 23.26 -4.24
CA GLN A 222 0.79 23.88 -3.48
C GLN A 222 -0.18 22.84 -2.94
N VAL A 223 -0.61 23.01 -1.69
CA VAL A 223 -1.76 22.32 -1.10
C VAL A 223 -3.03 23.08 -1.47
N PHE A 224 -3.94 22.41 -2.17
CA PHE A 224 -5.28 22.93 -2.41
C PHE A 224 -6.15 22.79 -1.16
N THR A 225 -7.23 23.55 -1.08
CA THR A 225 -8.14 23.51 0.08
C THR A 225 -9.58 23.24 -0.33
N SER A 226 -10.30 22.58 0.56
CA SER A 226 -11.75 22.43 0.46
C SER A 226 -12.44 23.14 1.64
N PRO A 227 -13.36 24.11 1.37
CA PRO A 227 -13.52 24.75 0.07
C PRO A 227 -12.27 25.56 -0.31
N ALA A 228 -11.88 25.96 -1.52
CA ALA A 228 -12.66 26.14 -2.74
C ALA A 228 -12.72 24.88 -3.64
N CYS A 229 -11.96 23.80 -3.35
CA CYS A 229 -12.08 22.57 -4.13
C CYS A 229 -13.24 21.73 -3.58
N GLU A 230 -14.09 21.28 -4.48
CA GLU A 230 -15.20 20.38 -4.21
C GLU A 230 -15.12 19.18 -5.17
N ASN A 231 -15.86 18.11 -4.87
CA ASN A 231 -15.87 16.89 -5.68
C ASN A 231 -16.18 17.12 -7.16
N THR A 232 -16.89 18.17 -7.51
CA THR A 232 -17.22 18.54 -8.89
C THR A 232 -16.11 19.31 -9.62
N THR A 233 -15.15 19.85 -8.92
CA THR A 233 -14.08 20.70 -9.46
C THR A 233 -12.69 20.10 -9.33
N ILE A 234 -12.49 19.16 -8.41
CA ILE A 234 -11.19 18.55 -8.11
C ILE A 234 -10.53 17.93 -9.35
N THR A 235 -11.33 17.31 -10.22
CA THR A 235 -10.82 16.66 -11.45
C THR A 235 -10.13 17.64 -12.41
N ASN A 236 -10.51 18.91 -12.39
CA ASN A 236 -9.90 19.94 -13.24
C ASN A 236 -8.55 20.43 -12.71
N LEU A 237 -8.21 20.09 -11.47
CA LEU A 237 -7.00 20.52 -10.78
C LEU A 237 -5.92 19.43 -10.78
N ILE A 238 -6.32 18.18 -11.01
CA ILE A 238 -5.41 17.04 -11.08
C ILE A 238 -4.68 17.08 -12.42
N GLU A 239 -3.37 17.28 -12.37
CA GLU A 239 -2.54 17.26 -13.57
C GLU A 239 -2.41 15.83 -14.14
N GLU A 240 -2.20 15.75 -15.45
CA GLU A 240 -1.90 14.49 -16.12
C GLU A 240 -0.64 13.84 -15.52
N ASN A 241 -0.69 12.52 -15.35
CA ASN A 241 0.36 11.71 -14.72
C ASN A 241 0.64 12.03 -13.25
N THR A 242 -0.31 12.65 -12.53
CA THR A 242 -0.27 12.69 -11.07
C THR A 242 -0.31 11.27 -10.53
N ASN A 243 0.65 10.91 -9.69
CA ASN A 243 0.84 9.55 -9.18
C ASN A 243 1.07 9.45 -7.67
N LEU A 244 0.99 10.57 -6.95
CA LEU A 244 0.95 10.63 -5.49
C LEU A 244 -0.10 11.63 -5.03
N PHE A 245 -1.11 11.14 -4.32
CA PHE A 245 -2.19 11.95 -3.75
C PHE A 245 -2.07 11.99 -2.23
N LEU A 246 -2.19 13.19 -1.67
CA LEU A 246 -2.07 13.48 -0.25
C LEU A 246 -3.33 14.23 0.19
N PHE A 247 -4.15 13.62 1.05
CA PHE A 247 -5.40 14.22 1.51
C PHE A 247 -5.43 14.33 3.03
N ASN A 248 -5.83 15.49 3.54
CA ASN A 248 -6.15 15.73 4.94
C ASN A 248 -7.55 16.32 5.03
N LEU A 249 -8.55 15.47 5.21
CA LEU A 249 -9.98 15.77 5.10
C LEU A 249 -10.75 15.11 6.22
N HIS A 250 -11.97 15.56 6.47
CA HIS A 250 -12.88 14.83 7.34
C HIS A 250 -13.42 13.59 6.65
N GLY A 251 -13.55 12.50 7.41
CA GLY A 251 -14.21 11.28 6.99
C GLY A 251 -15.27 10.83 7.99
N SER A 252 -16.07 9.84 7.63
CA SER A 252 -17.17 9.35 8.45
C SER A 252 -17.39 7.85 8.25
N ASN A 253 -17.84 7.16 9.30
CA ASN A 253 -18.33 5.78 9.19
C ASN A 253 -19.77 5.70 8.64
N LYS A 254 -20.48 6.83 8.57
CA LYS A 254 -21.89 6.92 8.15
C LYS A 254 -22.06 7.29 6.68
N THR A 255 -21.03 7.90 6.09
CA THR A 255 -21.04 8.36 4.70
C THR A 255 -19.80 7.90 3.99
N GLU A 256 -19.86 7.91 2.66
CA GLU A 256 -18.77 7.49 1.76
C GLU A 256 -18.02 8.69 1.18
N PHE A 257 -18.26 9.89 1.76
CA PHE A 257 -17.64 11.13 1.30
C PHE A 257 -16.53 11.54 2.25
N TRP A 258 -15.56 12.26 1.70
CA TRP A 258 -14.63 13.05 2.49
C TRP A 258 -14.99 14.52 2.35
N TYR A 259 -14.86 15.25 3.45
CA TYR A 259 -15.34 16.63 3.56
C TYR A 259 -14.18 17.58 3.83
N GLY A 260 -14.26 18.77 3.20
CA GLY A 260 -13.51 19.93 3.63
C GLY A 260 -14.10 20.55 4.88
N GLN A 261 -13.56 21.68 5.30
CA GLN A 261 -14.15 22.51 6.36
C GLN A 261 -13.73 23.96 6.22
N THR A 262 -14.71 24.87 6.41
CA THR A 262 -14.48 26.29 6.67
C THR A 262 -15.45 26.76 7.74
N GLY A 263 -14.94 27.25 8.87
CA GLY A 263 -15.79 27.52 10.03
C GLY A 263 -16.57 26.27 10.46
N ASN A 264 -17.90 26.35 10.43
CA ASN A 264 -18.80 25.25 10.78
C ASN A 264 -19.43 24.55 9.55
N GLU A 265 -18.95 24.82 8.35
CA GLU A 265 -19.45 24.22 7.12
C GLU A 265 -18.52 23.09 6.67
N TYR A 266 -19.11 21.97 6.22
CA TYR A 266 -18.42 20.75 5.79
C TYR A 266 -18.83 20.39 4.36
N PRO A 267 -18.33 21.11 3.34
CA PRO A 267 -18.62 20.78 1.94
C PRO A 267 -18.00 19.44 1.56
N THR A 268 -18.66 18.71 0.64
CA THR A 268 -18.10 17.47 0.09
C THR A 268 -16.90 17.80 -0.76
N ALA A 269 -15.73 17.36 -0.32
CA ALA A 269 -14.47 17.51 -1.04
C ALA A 269 -14.25 16.36 -2.05
N MET A 270 -14.60 15.14 -1.67
CA MET A 270 -14.39 13.94 -2.50
C MET A 270 -15.51 12.92 -2.34
N ASP A 271 -15.75 12.20 -3.42
CA ASP A 271 -16.59 11.00 -3.46
C ASP A 271 -15.85 9.85 -4.20
N HIS A 272 -16.52 8.70 -4.35
CA HIS A 272 -15.98 7.51 -4.99
C HIS A 272 -15.61 7.70 -6.48
N ASN A 273 -16.10 8.75 -7.14
CA ASN A 273 -15.81 9.07 -8.54
C ASN A 273 -14.66 10.07 -8.70
N SER A 274 -14.28 10.78 -7.62
CA SER A 274 -13.35 11.90 -7.70
C SER A 274 -11.97 11.55 -8.26
N LEU A 275 -11.54 10.28 -8.19
CA LEU A 275 -10.29 9.79 -8.76
C LEU A 275 -10.48 8.88 -9.99
N SER A 276 -11.71 8.73 -10.49
CA SER A 276 -12.01 7.86 -11.65
C SER A 276 -11.37 8.31 -12.95
N TYR A 277 -10.96 9.57 -13.04
CA TYR A 277 -10.30 10.17 -14.21
C TYR A 277 -8.78 9.98 -14.21
N VAL A 278 -8.21 9.48 -13.12
CA VAL A 278 -6.77 9.21 -13.04
C VAL A 278 -6.46 7.96 -13.86
N THR A 279 -5.65 8.12 -14.90
CA THR A 279 -5.35 7.06 -15.87
C THR A 279 -4.04 6.33 -15.60
N SER A 280 -3.15 6.94 -14.84
CA SER A 280 -1.86 6.35 -14.44
C SER A 280 -1.94 5.72 -13.05
N PRO A 281 -1.18 4.65 -12.77
CA PRO A 281 -1.09 4.10 -11.41
C PRO A 281 -0.60 5.13 -10.40
N TYR A 282 -1.21 5.14 -9.20
CA TYR A 282 -0.92 6.12 -8.17
C TYR A 282 -0.93 5.56 -6.75
N PHE A 283 -0.23 6.27 -5.87
CA PHE A 283 -0.27 6.10 -4.42
C PHE A 283 -1.24 7.11 -3.80
N LEU A 284 -1.96 6.70 -2.78
CA LEU A 284 -2.88 7.54 -2.04
C LEU A 284 -2.58 7.49 -0.55
N MET A 285 -2.30 8.65 0.04
CA MET A 285 -2.18 8.83 1.48
C MET A 285 -3.29 9.75 1.96
N VAL A 286 -4.04 9.31 2.97
CA VAL A 286 -5.19 10.06 3.47
C VAL A 286 -5.25 10.08 4.99
N GLU A 287 -5.33 11.27 5.54
CA GLU A 287 -5.72 11.56 6.91
C GLU A 287 -7.20 11.96 6.91
N ALA A 288 -8.06 10.96 6.93
CA ALA A 288 -9.49 11.13 7.10
C ALA A 288 -10.01 10.02 8.01
N CYS A 289 -10.89 10.35 8.92
CA CYS A 289 -11.57 9.33 9.73
C CYS A 289 -12.19 8.29 8.81
N TYR A 290 -11.96 7.00 9.09
CA TYR A 290 -12.46 5.88 8.28
C TYR A 290 -12.02 5.91 6.80
N GLY A 291 -10.97 6.64 6.45
CA GLY A 291 -10.47 6.74 5.08
C GLY A 291 -10.11 5.39 4.46
N ALA A 292 -9.52 4.49 5.24
CA ALA A 292 -9.20 3.12 4.84
C ALA A 292 -10.22 2.07 5.32
N PHE A 293 -11.38 2.48 5.80
CA PHE A 293 -12.42 1.54 6.25
C PHE A 293 -13.17 0.94 5.06
N TYR A 294 -13.16 -0.40 4.94
CA TYR A 294 -13.80 -1.12 3.84
C TYR A 294 -14.87 -2.12 4.27
N GLU A 295 -14.97 -2.47 5.55
CA GLU A 295 -15.91 -3.47 6.03
C GLU A 295 -17.36 -3.04 5.80
N GLY A 296 -18.14 -3.93 5.14
CA GLY A 296 -19.53 -3.62 4.77
C GLY A 296 -19.71 -2.61 3.65
N ARG A 297 -18.63 -2.15 3.01
CA ARG A 297 -18.64 -1.21 1.90
C ARG A 297 -18.48 -1.92 0.55
N SER A 298 -18.68 -1.18 -0.53
CA SER A 298 -18.54 -1.64 -1.91
C SER A 298 -17.78 -0.61 -2.75
N CYS A 299 -17.28 -1.02 -3.91
CA CYS A 299 -16.62 -0.10 -4.85
C CYS A 299 -17.54 1.00 -5.42
N ILE A 300 -18.84 0.90 -5.20
CA ILE A 300 -19.81 1.89 -5.70
C ILE A 300 -19.91 3.09 -4.77
N ASN A 301 -19.57 2.90 -3.50
CA ASN A 301 -19.79 3.87 -2.46
C ASN A 301 -18.60 4.07 -1.51
N SER A 302 -17.43 3.53 -1.84
CA SER A 302 -16.21 3.67 -1.03
C SER A 302 -15.09 4.27 -1.87
N ILE A 303 -14.50 5.37 -1.41
CA ILE A 303 -13.37 6.01 -2.09
C ILE A 303 -12.19 5.03 -2.13
N LEU A 304 -11.88 4.33 -1.02
CA LEU A 304 -10.83 3.32 -0.97
C LEU A 304 -11.03 2.21 -2.01
N LEU A 305 -12.17 1.54 -1.96
CA LEU A 305 -12.42 0.40 -2.86
C LEU A 305 -12.55 0.82 -4.31
N SER A 306 -13.14 1.99 -4.58
CA SER A 306 -13.20 2.58 -5.92
C SER A 306 -11.80 2.94 -6.45
N ALA A 307 -10.94 3.51 -5.60
CA ALA A 307 -9.55 3.82 -5.94
C ALA A 307 -8.76 2.55 -6.29
N LEU A 308 -8.84 1.50 -5.44
CA LEU A 308 -8.16 0.21 -5.66
C LEU A 308 -8.70 -0.54 -6.89
N LYS A 309 -9.99 -0.43 -7.19
CA LYS A 309 -10.57 -0.95 -8.43
C LYS A 309 -10.06 -0.19 -9.66
N GLY A 310 -9.74 1.08 -9.52
CA GLY A 310 -9.19 1.95 -10.56
C GLY A 310 -7.69 1.77 -10.75
N LYS A 311 -6.93 2.82 -10.48
CA LYS A 311 -5.48 2.89 -10.70
C LYS A 311 -4.66 3.04 -9.41
N CYS A 312 -5.30 3.03 -8.23
CA CYS A 312 -4.59 3.07 -6.96
C CYS A 312 -3.85 1.75 -6.71
N ILE A 313 -2.55 1.83 -6.53
CA ILE A 313 -1.67 0.67 -6.26
C ILE A 313 -1.24 0.58 -4.80
N SER A 314 -1.41 1.64 -4.03
CA SER A 314 -1.20 1.65 -2.59
C SER A 314 -2.05 2.71 -1.93
N PHE A 315 -2.68 2.35 -0.84
CA PHE A 315 -3.55 3.22 -0.05
C PHE A 315 -3.09 3.20 1.41
N LEU A 316 -2.76 4.36 1.95
CA LEU A 316 -2.45 4.55 3.36
C LEU A 316 -3.52 5.44 3.99
N GLY A 317 -4.21 4.95 5.01
CA GLY A 317 -5.25 5.71 5.68
C GLY A 317 -5.72 5.06 6.97
N SER A 318 -6.54 5.79 7.73
CA SER A 318 -7.09 5.31 9.00
C SER A 318 -8.31 4.41 8.79
N SER A 319 -8.35 3.28 9.47
CA SER A 319 -9.52 2.39 9.49
C SER A 319 -10.60 2.83 10.50
N ARG A 320 -10.29 3.81 11.36
CA ARG A 320 -11.17 4.36 12.40
C ARG A 320 -11.01 5.89 12.46
N ILE A 321 -11.46 6.50 13.56
CA ILE A 321 -11.25 7.92 13.77
C ILE A 321 -9.76 8.24 13.78
N ALA A 322 -9.35 9.21 12.97
CA ALA A 322 -8.02 9.77 12.97
C ALA A 322 -8.02 11.08 13.76
N PHE A 323 -7.17 11.18 14.76
CA PHE A 323 -6.97 12.40 15.52
C PHE A 323 -5.68 13.06 15.08
N GLY A 324 -5.77 14.29 14.59
CA GLY A 324 -4.61 15.16 14.40
C GLY A 324 -4.44 16.05 15.63
N THR A 325 -3.25 16.11 16.20
CA THR A 325 -2.91 17.18 17.14
C THR A 325 -2.30 18.32 16.34
N PRO A 326 -2.75 19.59 16.54
CA PRO A 326 -1.98 20.71 16.04
C PRO A 326 -0.57 20.61 16.59
N CYS A 327 0.43 20.73 15.73
CA CYS A 327 1.81 20.85 16.19
C CYS A 327 1.91 22.09 17.08
N PRO A 328 2.47 22.01 18.30
CA PRO A 328 2.57 23.16 19.20
C PRO A 328 3.51 24.23 18.65
#